data_1b6847b1b5b0887006282d853b11089f
#
_entry.id   1b6847b1b5b0887006282d853b11089f
#
_cell.length_a   1.000
_cell.length_b   1.000
_cell.length_c   1.000
_cell.angle_alpha   90.00
_cell.angle_beta   90.00
_cell.angle_gamma   90.00
#
_symmetry.space_group_name_H-M   'P 1'
#
loop_
_entity.id
_entity.type
_entity.pdbx_description
1 polymer ?
#
loop_
_entity_poly.entity_id
_entity_poly.type
_entity_poly.pdbx_seq_one_letter_code
_entity_poly.pdbx_strand_id
1 'polypeptide(L)'
;YPKDPEFKKKFGPRGVIHSFADGRIEDTGPLTKKRMETIDEEVNAKAIDFMERAKKDGKPFFVWWNSTRMHIFTRLKAESEGKTGLGIYADGMVEHDGHVGMLLEKLKELGLEENTIVMYATDNGSESFSWPDGGTTMFRGEKNTQWEGGYRVPCLIRWPGVIKPGTVINEIGAHEDMLTTLLAAAGNKNVKEELLNGKTVNGTTYKVHLDGYNLIPALKGEAEWPRKEFIYWTDEGSVAALRYNNWKVTFLKQNAHGLHVWLEPFEELRAPILTNLRMDPFELAHDIGMDYERWFLEHMFLIAPAGAYVGQWIKSFKEFPPRQKPGSFNLERVMEKVM
;
A
#
# COMPACT_ATOMS: atom_id res chain seq x y z
N TYR A 1 23.30 -16.05 9.25
CA TYR A 1 22.69 -17.16 8.53
C TYR A 1 23.35 -18.47 8.94
N PRO A 2 22.58 -19.57 9.06
CA PRO A 2 23.17 -20.87 9.38
C PRO A 2 24.29 -21.23 8.40
N LYS A 3 25.37 -21.79 8.93
CA LYS A 3 26.54 -22.21 8.13
C LYS A 3 26.30 -23.54 7.41
N ASP A 4 25.26 -24.28 7.79
CA ASP A 4 24.92 -25.56 7.17
C ASP A 4 24.61 -25.38 5.68
N PRO A 5 25.32 -26.06 4.76
CA PRO A 5 25.19 -25.88 3.32
C PRO A 5 23.82 -26.29 2.78
N GLU A 6 23.20 -27.35 3.30
CA GLU A 6 21.90 -27.83 2.84
C GLU A 6 20.79 -26.89 3.33
N PHE A 7 20.88 -26.40 4.56
CA PHE A 7 19.95 -25.39 5.07
C PHE A 7 20.06 -24.10 4.27
N LYS A 8 21.29 -23.64 3.99
CA LYS A 8 21.55 -22.46 3.19
C LYS A 8 21.01 -22.59 1.76
N LYS A 9 21.16 -23.77 1.14
CA LYS A 9 20.62 -24.06 -0.20
C LYS A 9 19.10 -23.99 -0.22
N LYS A 10 18.44 -24.48 0.83
CA LYS A 10 16.97 -24.53 0.92
C LYS A 10 16.33 -23.22 1.41
N PHE A 11 16.93 -22.58 2.39
CA PHE A 11 16.38 -21.43 3.12
C PHE A 11 17.30 -20.21 3.12
N GLY A 12 18.48 -20.31 2.50
CA GLY A 12 19.45 -19.23 2.47
C GLY A 12 18.94 -17.98 1.79
N PRO A 13 19.61 -16.83 2.03
CA PRO A 13 19.22 -15.59 1.37
C PRO A 13 19.37 -15.76 -0.13
N ARG A 14 18.30 -15.43 -0.84
CA ARG A 14 18.36 -15.26 -2.29
C ARG A 14 19.01 -13.92 -2.58
N GLY A 15 19.62 -13.81 -3.75
CA GLY A 15 20.13 -12.55 -4.26
C GLY A 15 19.03 -11.62 -4.76
N VAL A 16 19.44 -10.49 -5.27
CA VAL A 16 18.56 -9.61 -6.03
C VAL A 16 18.22 -10.28 -7.37
N ILE A 17 16.96 -10.52 -7.60
CA ILE A 17 16.48 -11.30 -8.74
C ILE A 17 16.18 -10.38 -9.92
N HIS A 18 16.70 -10.73 -11.09
CA HIS A 18 16.33 -10.15 -12.36
C HIS A 18 15.49 -11.17 -13.16
N SER A 19 14.23 -10.84 -13.41
CA SER A 19 13.31 -11.66 -14.20
C SER A 19 13.14 -11.06 -15.59
N PHE A 20 13.01 -11.93 -16.60
CA PHE A 20 12.87 -11.56 -18.01
C PHE A 20 11.50 -11.98 -18.55
N ALA A 21 11.06 -11.36 -19.65
CA ALA A 21 9.78 -11.64 -20.27
C ALA A 21 9.65 -13.09 -20.81
N ASP A 22 10.75 -13.75 -21.11
CA ASP A 22 10.83 -15.14 -21.54
C ASP A 22 10.73 -16.15 -20.37
N GLY A 23 10.57 -15.66 -19.13
CA GLY A 23 10.52 -16.48 -17.92
C GLY A 23 11.87 -16.81 -17.31
N ARG A 24 12.98 -16.41 -17.93
CA ARG A 24 14.32 -16.59 -17.36
C ARG A 24 14.48 -15.76 -16.09
N ILE A 25 15.14 -16.34 -15.10
CA ILE A 25 15.45 -15.72 -13.81
C ILE A 25 16.96 -15.75 -13.60
N GLU A 26 17.51 -14.61 -13.24
CA GLU A 26 18.92 -14.43 -12.92
C GLU A 26 19.04 -13.94 -11.46
N ASP A 27 19.81 -14.67 -10.65
CA ASP A 27 20.22 -14.21 -9.32
C ASP A 27 21.48 -13.37 -9.49
N THR A 28 21.36 -12.05 -9.29
CA THR A 28 22.47 -11.11 -9.44
C THR A 28 23.35 -10.97 -8.20
N GLY A 29 23.18 -11.86 -7.24
CA GLY A 29 23.95 -11.89 -5.99
C GLY A 29 23.25 -11.21 -4.81
N PRO A 30 23.77 -11.40 -3.60
CA PRO A 30 23.10 -11.01 -2.36
C PRO A 30 22.98 -9.49 -2.19
N LEU A 31 21.89 -9.07 -1.55
CA LEU A 31 21.71 -7.70 -1.07
C LEU A 31 22.53 -7.52 0.23
N THR A 32 23.82 -7.25 0.08
CA THR A 32 24.70 -6.92 1.19
C THR A 32 24.46 -5.51 1.71
N LYS A 33 24.92 -5.19 2.92
CA LYS A 33 24.86 -3.80 3.44
C LYS A 33 25.47 -2.79 2.47
N LYS A 34 26.58 -3.15 1.79
CA LYS A 34 27.24 -2.29 0.81
C LYS A 34 26.39 -2.12 -0.44
N ARG A 35 25.77 -3.17 -0.97
CA ARG A 35 24.90 -3.10 -2.14
C ARG A 35 23.60 -2.33 -1.84
N MET A 36 23.11 -2.35 -0.58
CA MET A 36 21.95 -1.56 -0.17
C MET A 36 22.17 -0.05 -0.33
N GLU A 37 23.40 0.42 -0.31
CA GLU A 37 23.71 1.84 -0.52
C GLU A 37 23.33 2.31 -1.94
N THR A 38 23.34 1.41 -2.93
CA THR A 38 23.13 1.72 -4.35
C THR A 38 22.03 0.92 -5.03
N ILE A 39 21.28 0.10 -4.29
CA ILE A 39 20.26 -0.77 -4.91
C ILE A 39 19.14 0.02 -5.59
N ASP A 40 18.73 1.15 -5.04
CA ASP A 40 17.69 1.98 -5.64
C ASP A 40 18.17 2.63 -6.94
N GLU A 41 19.46 2.92 -7.07
CA GLU A 41 20.06 3.36 -8.33
C GLU A 41 20.09 2.23 -9.38
N GLU A 42 20.37 0.98 -8.95
CA GLU A 42 20.30 -0.19 -9.84
C GLU A 42 18.87 -0.37 -10.38
N VAL A 43 17.86 -0.27 -9.51
CA VAL A 43 16.45 -0.39 -9.88
C VAL A 43 16.00 0.77 -10.75
N ASN A 44 16.43 2.00 -10.42
CA ASN A 44 16.14 3.20 -11.19
C ASN A 44 16.71 3.13 -12.61
N ALA A 45 17.96 2.67 -12.75
CA ALA A 45 18.58 2.47 -14.05
C ALA A 45 17.84 1.43 -14.90
N LYS A 46 17.29 0.36 -14.28
CA LYS A 46 16.47 -0.63 -14.99
C LYS A 46 15.12 -0.07 -15.44
N ALA A 47 14.50 0.78 -14.63
CA ALA A 47 13.27 1.46 -15.00
C ALA A 47 13.49 2.41 -16.19
N ILE A 48 14.58 3.19 -16.16
CA ILE A 48 14.99 4.12 -17.24
C ILE A 48 15.24 3.34 -18.53
N ASP A 49 16.09 2.28 -18.49
CA ASP A 49 16.37 1.44 -19.66
C ASP A 49 15.07 0.86 -20.27
N PHE A 50 14.14 0.44 -19.42
CA PHE A 50 12.86 -0.09 -19.88
C PHE A 50 12.01 0.97 -20.59
N MET A 51 11.93 2.20 -20.06
CA MET A 51 11.22 3.31 -20.70
C MET A 51 11.84 3.68 -22.05
N GLU A 52 13.18 3.76 -22.13
CA GLU A 52 13.91 4.05 -23.36
C GLU A 52 13.63 3.00 -24.45
N ARG A 53 13.71 1.72 -24.10
CA ARG A 53 13.38 0.62 -25.03
C ARG A 53 11.94 0.66 -25.49
N ALA A 54 10.99 0.85 -24.58
CA ALA A 54 9.58 0.96 -24.92
C ALA A 54 9.31 2.14 -25.87
N LYS A 55 9.93 3.31 -25.63
CA LYS A 55 9.85 4.48 -26.52
C LYS A 55 10.41 4.17 -27.88
N LYS A 56 11.60 3.56 -27.96
CA LYS A 56 12.25 3.16 -29.21
C LYS A 56 11.38 2.20 -30.02
N ASP A 57 10.73 1.25 -29.35
CA ASP A 57 9.84 0.26 -29.96
C ASP A 57 8.44 0.81 -30.29
N GLY A 58 8.13 2.04 -29.93
CA GLY A 58 6.80 2.65 -30.11
C GLY A 58 5.70 1.97 -29.29
N LYS A 59 6.05 1.33 -28.16
CA LYS A 59 5.13 0.59 -27.31
C LYS A 59 4.74 1.38 -26.07
N PRO A 60 3.46 1.34 -25.64
CA PRO A 60 3.10 1.83 -24.32
C PRO A 60 3.78 1.00 -23.23
N PHE A 61 4.00 1.58 -22.06
CA PHE A 61 4.63 0.90 -20.94
C PHE A 61 3.87 1.12 -19.64
N PHE A 62 4.06 0.20 -18.70
CA PHE A 62 3.71 0.31 -17.30
C PHE A 62 4.95 0.01 -16.46
N VAL A 63 5.36 0.98 -15.64
CA VAL A 63 6.48 0.84 -14.70
C VAL A 63 5.94 0.94 -13.30
N TRP A 64 6.13 -0.10 -12.52
CA TRP A 64 5.88 -0.10 -11.08
C TRP A 64 7.24 -0.10 -10.37
N TRP A 65 7.69 1.10 -10.03
CA TRP A 65 8.98 1.31 -9.39
C TRP A 65 8.81 1.38 -7.86
N ASN A 66 9.52 0.52 -7.15
CA ASN A 66 9.51 0.46 -5.69
C ASN A 66 10.93 0.73 -5.16
N SER A 67 11.07 1.81 -4.41
CA SER A 67 12.29 2.15 -3.69
C SER A 67 12.41 1.33 -2.40
N THR A 68 13.64 1.12 -1.92
CA THR A 68 13.90 0.62 -0.57
C THR A 68 13.91 1.74 0.48
N ARG A 69 13.90 3.00 0.06
CA ARG A 69 13.80 4.21 0.91
C ARG A 69 12.33 4.50 1.22
N MET A 70 11.91 4.79 2.42
CA MET A 70 12.68 4.76 3.67
C MET A 70 12.17 3.59 4.53
N HIS A 71 12.61 2.39 4.28
CA HIS A 71 12.37 1.26 5.17
C HIS A 71 13.38 1.26 6.31
N ILE A 72 13.06 0.61 7.43
CA ILE A 72 14.04 0.40 8.52
C ILE A 72 15.30 -0.30 8.01
N PHE A 73 16.42 -0.07 8.68
CA PHE A 73 17.73 -0.60 8.30
C PHE A 73 18.24 -0.12 6.93
N THR A 74 17.76 1.02 6.46
CA THR A 74 18.29 1.70 5.28
C THR A 74 19.80 1.93 5.40
N ARG A 75 20.50 1.87 4.27
CA ARG A 75 21.92 2.18 4.12
C ARG A 75 22.09 3.23 3.05
N LEU A 76 22.71 4.33 3.40
CA LEU A 76 22.96 5.43 2.47
C LEU A 76 24.41 5.36 1.99
N LYS A 77 24.66 6.01 0.86
CA LYS A 77 26.01 6.29 0.41
C LYS A 77 26.65 7.35 1.30
N ALA A 78 27.97 7.30 1.46
CA ALA A 78 28.70 8.29 2.24
C ALA A 78 28.44 9.73 1.81
N GLU A 79 28.27 9.99 0.51
CA GLU A 79 27.93 11.31 -0.03
C GLU A 79 26.50 11.77 0.28
N SER A 80 25.61 10.88 0.70
CA SER A 80 24.22 11.18 1.09
C SER A 80 24.08 11.43 2.59
N GLU A 81 24.95 10.83 3.40
CA GLU A 81 24.94 11.01 4.86
C GLU A 81 25.29 12.44 5.26
N GLY A 82 24.55 12.98 6.21
CA GLY A 82 24.77 14.31 6.79
C GLY A 82 24.26 15.49 5.96
N LYS A 83 23.64 15.26 4.79
CA LYS A 83 23.14 16.34 3.92
C LYS A 83 22.12 17.27 4.59
N THR A 84 21.23 16.70 5.38
CA THR A 84 20.19 17.49 6.07
C THR A 84 20.58 17.92 7.47
N GLY A 85 21.51 17.21 8.10
CA GLY A 85 21.82 17.34 9.52
C GLY A 85 20.72 16.82 10.44
N LEU A 86 19.71 16.10 9.90
CA LEU A 86 18.53 15.60 10.63
C LEU A 86 18.53 14.07 10.80
N GLY A 87 19.59 13.37 10.37
CA GLY A 87 19.73 11.93 10.50
C GLY A 87 19.46 11.16 9.21
N ILE A 88 19.67 9.85 9.29
CA ILE A 88 19.64 8.94 8.12
C ILE A 88 18.29 8.96 7.40
N TYR A 89 17.18 9.07 8.14
CA TYR A 89 15.86 9.06 7.53
C TYR A 89 15.67 10.27 6.60
N ALA A 90 15.97 11.46 7.08
CA ALA A 90 15.84 12.69 6.29
C ALA A 90 16.84 12.72 5.12
N ASP A 91 18.08 12.30 5.33
CA ASP A 91 19.08 12.18 4.27
C ASP A 91 18.65 11.20 3.18
N GLY A 92 18.09 10.07 3.59
CA GLY A 92 17.55 9.06 2.68
C GLY A 92 16.32 9.53 1.90
N MET A 93 15.48 10.38 2.50
CA MET A 93 14.36 11.01 1.77
C MET A 93 14.86 11.97 0.69
N VAL A 94 15.93 12.72 0.93
CA VAL A 94 16.56 13.57 -0.10
C VAL A 94 17.16 12.73 -1.22
N GLU A 95 17.79 11.60 -0.90
CA GLU A 95 18.31 10.67 -1.91
C GLU A 95 17.16 10.06 -2.73
N HIS A 96 16.07 9.65 -2.08
CA HIS A 96 14.87 9.14 -2.73
C HIS A 96 14.21 10.17 -3.65
N ASP A 97 14.07 11.40 -3.19
CA ASP A 97 13.56 12.52 -4.02
C ASP A 97 14.38 12.70 -5.30
N GLY A 98 15.72 12.62 -5.16
CA GLY A 98 16.62 12.64 -6.31
C GLY A 98 16.36 11.51 -7.31
N HIS A 99 16.09 10.28 -6.84
CA HIS A 99 15.76 9.14 -7.70
C HIS A 99 14.43 9.35 -8.43
N VAL A 100 13.42 9.89 -7.77
CA VAL A 100 12.15 10.28 -8.41
C VAL A 100 12.39 11.36 -9.46
N GLY A 101 13.21 12.37 -9.14
CA GLY A 101 13.61 13.42 -10.06
C GLY A 101 14.24 12.87 -11.35
N MET A 102 15.13 11.86 -11.24
CA MET A 102 15.74 11.21 -12.41
C MET A 102 14.70 10.56 -13.34
N LEU A 103 13.68 9.89 -12.77
CA LEU A 103 12.60 9.27 -13.55
C LEU A 103 11.75 10.32 -14.26
N LEU A 104 11.42 11.42 -13.58
CA LEU A 104 10.65 12.52 -14.16
C LEU A 104 11.41 13.23 -15.29
N GLU A 105 12.71 13.50 -15.09
CA GLU A 105 13.55 14.10 -16.13
C GLU A 105 13.70 13.18 -17.35
N LYS A 106 13.81 11.85 -17.12
CA LYS A 106 13.84 10.89 -18.23
C LYS A 106 12.56 10.91 -19.06
N LEU A 107 11.38 11.00 -18.44
CA LEU A 107 10.11 11.15 -19.17
C LEU A 107 10.10 12.41 -20.04
N LYS A 108 10.66 13.51 -19.55
CA LYS A 108 10.79 14.76 -20.26
C LYS A 108 11.78 14.65 -21.43
N GLU A 109 12.98 14.09 -21.21
CA GLU A 109 13.99 13.82 -22.26
C GLU A 109 13.41 12.97 -23.41
N LEU A 110 12.57 11.98 -23.08
CA LEU A 110 11.91 11.13 -24.05
C LEU A 110 10.70 11.79 -24.74
N GLY A 111 10.30 13.00 -24.34
CA GLY A 111 9.11 13.68 -24.83
C GLY A 111 7.81 12.93 -24.51
N LEU A 112 7.76 12.28 -23.33
CA LEU A 112 6.61 11.46 -22.89
C LEU A 112 5.85 12.10 -21.72
N GLU A 113 6.28 13.23 -21.22
CA GLU A 113 5.76 13.87 -20.00
C GLU A 113 4.25 14.13 -20.09
N GLU A 114 3.78 14.64 -21.24
CA GLU A 114 2.37 14.96 -21.46
C GLU A 114 1.48 13.73 -21.76
N ASN A 115 2.09 12.59 -22.02
CA ASN A 115 1.38 11.33 -22.34
C ASN A 115 1.69 10.21 -21.35
N THR A 116 2.00 10.57 -20.11
CA THR A 116 2.30 9.60 -19.05
C THR A 116 1.56 9.95 -17.76
N ILE A 117 0.84 8.98 -17.20
CA ILE A 117 0.31 9.06 -15.85
C ILE A 117 1.48 8.79 -14.90
N VAL A 118 1.76 9.71 -13.99
CA VAL A 118 2.75 9.51 -12.93
C VAL A 118 2.01 9.51 -11.59
N MET A 119 2.14 8.44 -10.84
CA MET A 119 1.62 8.31 -9.49
C MET A 119 2.75 8.08 -8.50
N TYR A 120 2.76 8.83 -7.42
CA TYR A 120 3.63 8.63 -6.28
C TYR A 120 2.79 8.34 -5.05
N ALA A 121 3.11 7.26 -4.35
CA ALA A 121 2.50 6.91 -3.06
C ALA A 121 3.48 6.06 -2.25
N THR A 122 3.20 5.86 -0.96
CA THR A 122 3.82 4.78 -0.18
C THR A 122 2.81 3.67 0.08
N ASP A 123 3.28 2.51 0.49
CA ASP A 123 2.47 1.29 0.69
C ASP A 123 1.68 1.31 2.00
N ASN A 124 2.23 1.91 3.06
CA ASN A 124 1.64 1.96 4.40
C ASN A 124 2.07 3.22 5.16
N GLY A 125 1.45 3.44 6.30
CA GLY A 125 1.86 4.47 7.24
C GLY A 125 3.24 4.21 7.85
N SER A 126 3.77 5.22 8.49
CA SER A 126 5.11 5.18 9.10
C SER A 126 5.22 4.18 10.24
N GLU A 127 6.45 3.85 10.62
CA GLU A 127 6.79 2.99 11.76
C GLU A 127 7.50 3.81 12.82
N SER A 128 6.88 3.95 14.01
CA SER A 128 7.37 4.83 15.09
C SER A 128 8.71 4.40 15.66
N PHE A 129 9.11 3.15 15.50
CA PHE A 129 10.42 2.69 15.96
C PHE A 129 11.59 3.18 15.08
N SER A 130 11.33 3.93 14.01
CA SER A 130 12.36 4.70 13.30
C SER A 130 12.85 5.92 14.08
N TRP A 131 12.17 6.29 15.18
CA TRP A 131 12.60 7.38 16.05
C TRP A 131 14.07 7.17 16.50
N PRO A 132 14.92 8.22 16.61
CA PRO A 132 14.55 9.65 16.55
C PRO A 132 14.55 10.26 15.16
N ASP A 133 14.96 9.57 14.12
CA ASP A 133 15.23 10.15 12.80
C ASP A 133 13.97 10.48 11.99
N GLY A 134 12.88 9.76 12.21
CA GLY A 134 11.66 9.95 11.44
C GLY A 134 10.59 8.93 11.78
N GLY A 135 9.71 8.65 10.81
CA GLY A 135 8.69 7.59 10.94
C GLY A 135 7.46 7.98 11.74
N THR A 136 7.16 9.28 11.87
CA THR A 136 5.98 9.75 12.61
C THR A 136 4.95 10.41 11.68
N THR A 137 3.69 10.33 12.07
CA THR A 137 2.56 11.02 11.45
C THR A 137 1.72 11.70 12.53
N MET A 138 0.89 12.68 12.12
CA MET A 138 -0.05 13.31 13.04
C MET A 138 -1.20 12.38 13.44
N PHE A 139 -1.49 11.35 12.65
CA PHE A 139 -2.57 10.41 12.92
C PHE A 139 -2.12 9.34 13.91
N ARG A 140 -3.08 8.81 14.68
CA ARG A 140 -2.82 7.72 15.62
C ARG A 140 -2.31 6.47 14.91
N GLY A 141 -1.42 5.77 15.58
CA GLY A 141 -0.93 4.47 15.16
C GLY A 141 0.16 4.54 14.12
N GLU A 142 0.48 3.40 13.58
CA GLU A 142 1.60 3.14 12.70
C GLU A 142 1.31 1.89 11.86
N LYS A 143 2.20 1.56 10.92
CA LYS A 143 2.15 0.31 10.15
C LYS A 143 1.80 -0.88 11.06
N ASN A 144 0.97 -1.78 10.55
CA ASN A 144 0.43 -2.93 11.29
C ASN A 144 -0.49 -2.56 12.49
N THR A 145 -1.15 -1.42 12.43
CA THR A 145 -2.26 -1.06 13.31
C THR A 145 -3.50 -0.71 12.50
N GLN A 146 -4.67 -0.78 13.11
CA GLN A 146 -5.93 -0.41 12.44
C GLN A 146 -6.21 1.10 12.47
N TRP A 147 -5.34 1.90 13.08
CA TRP A 147 -5.48 3.34 13.20
C TRP A 147 -5.18 4.06 11.88
N GLU A 148 -5.67 5.29 11.74
CA GLU A 148 -5.48 6.09 10.53
C GLU A 148 -3.99 6.30 10.18
N GLY A 149 -3.10 6.38 11.20
CA GLY A 149 -1.66 6.52 10.98
C GLY A 149 -0.99 5.30 10.35
N GLY A 150 -1.60 4.13 10.44
CA GLY A 150 -1.13 2.92 9.75
C GLY A 150 -1.54 2.85 8.28
N TYR A 151 -2.62 3.54 7.90
CA TYR A 151 -3.26 3.41 6.59
C TYR A 151 -3.21 4.67 5.73
N ARG A 152 -3.23 5.86 6.34
CA ARG A 152 -3.14 7.10 5.56
C ARG A 152 -1.74 7.30 5.02
N VAL A 153 -1.66 7.46 3.72
CA VAL A 153 -0.41 7.64 2.98
C VAL A 153 -0.52 8.82 2.02
N PRO A 154 0.60 9.50 1.70
CA PRO A 154 0.61 10.47 0.62
C PRO A 154 0.27 9.79 -0.71
N CYS A 155 -0.51 10.47 -1.54
CA CYS A 155 -0.79 10.06 -2.90
C CYS A 155 -0.81 11.29 -3.81
N LEU A 156 0.10 11.34 -4.78
CA LEU A 156 0.23 12.41 -5.75
C LEU A 156 0.05 11.82 -7.15
N ILE A 157 -0.81 12.41 -7.96
CA ILE A 157 -1.05 11.92 -9.32
C ILE A 157 -0.92 13.09 -10.30
N ARG A 158 0.00 12.96 -11.25
CA ARG A 158 0.06 13.83 -12.42
C ARG A 158 -0.57 13.09 -13.62
N TRP A 159 -1.62 13.64 -14.16
CA TRP A 159 -2.31 13.08 -15.32
C TRP A 159 -2.77 14.20 -16.26
N PRO A 160 -1.89 14.60 -17.19
CA PRO A 160 -2.20 15.68 -18.15
C PRO A 160 -3.49 15.39 -18.91
N GLY A 161 -4.31 16.43 -19.10
CA GLY A 161 -5.60 16.32 -19.77
C GLY A 161 -6.74 15.68 -18.98
N VAL A 162 -6.46 15.10 -17.79
CA VAL A 162 -7.46 14.47 -16.92
C VAL A 162 -7.57 15.18 -15.57
N ILE A 163 -6.45 15.41 -14.89
CA ILE A 163 -6.42 16.09 -13.61
C ILE A 163 -5.85 17.50 -13.78
N LYS A 164 -6.60 18.51 -13.34
CA LYS A 164 -6.13 19.90 -13.34
C LYS A 164 -4.99 20.08 -12.34
N PRO A 165 -3.91 20.80 -12.69
CA PRO A 165 -2.85 21.12 -11.74
C PRO A 165 -3.40 21.79 -10.47
N GLY A 166 -2.85 21.42 -9.30
CA GLY A 166 -3.26 21.96 -8.00
C GLY A 166 -4.59 21.42 -7.46
N THR A 167 -5.20 20.42 -8.11
CA THR A 167 -6.41 19.76 -7.58
C THR A 167 -6.08 19.04 -6.26
N VAL A 168 -6.90 19.29 -5.24
CA VAL A 168 -6.86 18.58 -3.95
C VAL A 168 -8.15 17.78 -3.82
N ILE A 169 -8.02 16.47 -3.55
CA ILE A 169 -9.12 15.55 -3.37
C ILE A 169 -9.08 15.04 -1.92
N ASN A 170 -10.16 15.28 -1.18
CA ASN A 170 -10.30 14.87 0.23
C ASN A 170 -11.18 13.61 0.40
N GLU A 171 -11.53 12.97 -0.70
CA GLU A 171 -12.31 11.74 -0.71
C GLU A 171 -11.44 10.52 -0.40
N ILE A 172 -12.07 9.40 -0.06
CA ILE A 172 -11.34 8.15 0.19
C ILE A 172 -10.86 7.57 -1.14
N GLY A 173 -9.55 7.44 -1.31
CA GLY A 173 -8.94 6.65 -2.37
C GLY A 173 -8.16 5.48 -1.78
N ALA A 174 -8.04 4.39 -2.51
CA ALA A 174 -7.30 3.21 -2.07
C ALA A 174 -6.41 2.66 -3.20
N HIS A 175 -5.32 1.97 -2.83
CA HIS A 175 -4.44 1.35 -3.82
C HIS A 175 -5.16 0.34 -4.71
N GLU A 176 -6.17 -0.34 -4.18
CA GLU A 176 -7.01 -1.28 -4.94
C GLU A 176 -7.80 -0.62 -6.09
N ASP A 177 -8.03 0.69 -6.03
CA ASP A 177 -8.66 1.44 -7.12
C ASP A 177 -7.76 1.59 -8.35
N MET A 178 -6.44 1.49 -8.15
CA MET A 178 -5.48 1.77 -9.20
C MET A 178 -5.51 0.74 -10.31
N LEU A 179 -5.69 -0.56 -10.01
CA LEU A 179 -5.80 -1.58 -11.04
C LEU A 179 -6.96 -1.30 -12.00
N THR A 180 -8.14 -1.02 -11.45
CA THR A 180 -9.36 -0.72 -12.23
C THR A 180 -9.22 0.59 -13.01
N THR A 181 -8.66 1.61 -12.38
CA THR A 181 -8.44 2.94 -12.98
C THR A 181 -7.43 2.90 -14.12
N LEU A 182 -6.26 2.27 -13.90
CA LEU A 182 -5.19 2.20 -14.91
C LEU A 182 -5.57 1.32 -16.10
N LEU A 183 -6.29 0.21 -15.87
CA LEU A 183 -6.83 -0.60 -16.97
C LEU A 183 -7.89 0.15 -17.78
N ALA A 184 -8.73 0.95 -17.12
CA ALA A 184 -9.67 1.81 -17.81
C ALA A 184 -8.96 2.89 -18.64
N ALA A 185 -7.85 3.48 -18.13
CA ALA A 185 -7.00 4.40 -18.87
C ALA A 185 -6.36 3.74 -20.09
N ALA A 186 -5.98 2.46 -19.98
CA ALA A 186 -5.45 1.65 -21.07
C ALA A 186 -6.55 1.13 -22.04
N GLY A 187 -7.80 1.56 -21.89
CA GLY A 187 -8.92 1.24 -22.79
C GLY A 187 -9.86 0.12 -22.32
N ASN A 188 -9.54 -0.59 -21.23
CA ASN A 188 -10.42 -1.61 -20.67
C ASN A 188 -11.22 -1.10 -19.47
N LYS A 189 -12.43 -0.58 -19.74
CA LYS A 189 -13.35 -0.08 -18.70
C LYS A 189 -14.15 -1.18 -18.02
N ASN A 190 -14.18 -2.39 -18.58
CA ASN A 190 -15.06 -3.49 -18.16
C ASN A 190 -14.29 -4.61 -17.42
N VAL A 191 -13.08 -4.32 -16.94
CA VAL A 191 -12.21 -5.34 -16.33
C VAL A 191 -12.86 -6.06 -15.14
N LYS A 192 -13.69 -5.36 -14.34
CA LYS A 192 -14.39 -5.97 -13.19
C LYS A 192 -15.36 -7.06 -13.66
N GLU A 193 -16.24 -6.74 -14.61
CA GLU A 193 -17.22 -7.67 -15.16
C GLU A 193 -16.56 -8.84 -15.91
N GLU A 194 -15.51 -8.55 -16.67
CA GLU A 194 -14.73 -9.57 -17.36
C GLU A 194 -14.10 -10.55 -16.39
N LEU A 195 -13.52 -10.09 -15.31
CA LEU A 195 -12.88 -10.93 -14.29
C LEU A 195 -13.90 -11.70 -13.44
N LEU A 196 -15.04 -11.11 -13.12
CA LEU A 196 -16.15 -11.83 -12.45
C LEU A 196 -16.63 -13.03 -13.26
N ASN A 197 -16.70 -12.88 -14.58
CA ASN A 197 -17.15 -13.94 -15.50
C ASN A 197 -16.03 -14.91 -15.92
N GLY A 198 -14.79 -14.59 -15.61
CA GLY A 198 -13.61 -15.35 -16.01
C GLY A 198 -12.97 -14.83 -17.29
N LYS A 199 -11.83 -14.12 -17.14
CA LYS A 199 -11.04 -13.58 -18.25
C LYS A 199 -9.79 -14.41 -18.47
N THR A 200 -9.57 -14.85 -19.70
CA THR A 200 -8.33 -15.54 -20.09
C THR A 200 -7.27 -14.52 -20.51
N VAL A 201 -6.11 -14.55 -19.85
CA VAL A 201 -4.94 -13.75 -20.16
C VAL A 201 -3.72 -14.67 -20.26
N ASN A 202 -3.02 -14.64 -21.39
CA ASN A 202 -1.84 -15.49 -21.64
C ASN A 202 -2.09 -16.97 -21.33
N GLY A 203 -3.24 -17.49 -21.73
CA GLY A 203 -3.60 -18.90 -21.56
C GLY A 203 -4.09 -19.29 -20.15
N THR A 204 -4.09 -18.37 -19.21
CA THR A 204 -4.62 -18.60 -17.85
C THR A 204 -5.93 -17.85 -17.66
N THR A 205 -6.97 -18.57 -17.19
CA THR A 205 -8.27 -17.95 -16.89
C THR A 205 -8.31 -17.49 -15.45
N TYR A 206 -8.61 -16.21 -15.28
CA TYR A 206 -8.76 -15.55 -13.98
C TYR A 206 -10.24 -15.27 -13.73
N LYS A 207 -10.82 -15.89 -12.71
CA LYS A 207 -12.13 -15.53 -12.16
C LYS A 207 -11.88 -14.86 -10.81
N VAL A 208 -12.08 -13.53 -10.73
CA VAL A 208 -11.67 -12.70 -9.61
C VAL A 208 -12.69 -11.60 -9.36
N HIS A 209 -12.98 -11.32 -8.09
CA HIS A 209 -13.68 -10.12 -7.66
C HIS A 209 -12.65 -9.00 -7.42
N LEU A 210 -12.89 -7.82 -7.98
CA LEU A 210 -12.10 -6.61 -7.72
C LEU A 210 -12.93 -5.62 -6.89
N ASP A 211 -12.39 -5.20 -5.75
CA ASP A 211 -13.05 -4.23 -4.87
C ASP A 211 -12.77 -2.77 -5.28
N GLY A 212 -11.78 -2.55 -6.14
CA GLY A 212 -11.39 -1.23 -6.64
C GLY A 212 -12.41 -0.59 -7.57
N TYR A 213 -12.42 0.72 -7.60
CA TYR A 213 -13.26 1.56 -8.46
C TYR A 213 -12.46 2.17 -9.61
N ASN A 214 -13.13 2.44 -10.74
CA ASN A 214 -12.57 3.28 -11.79
C ASN A 214 -12.78 4.75 -11.40
N LEU A 215 -11.69 5.43 -11.07
CA LEU A 215 -11.73 6.82 -10.61
C LEU A 215 -11.77 7.86 -11.75
N ILE A 216 -11.59 7.47 -13.01
CA ILE A 216 -11.46 8.41 -14.15
C ILE A 216 -12.64 9.39 -14.26
N PRO A 217 -13.90 8.97 -14.19
CA PRO A 217 -15.03 9.91 -14.30
C PRO A 217 -15.01 10.98 -13.20
N ALA A 218 -14.68 10.59 -11.97
CA ALA A 218 -14.60 11.52 -10.85
C ALA A 218 -13.36 12.43 -10.94
N LEU A 219 -12.21 11.91 -11.37
CA LEU A 219 -10.99 12.69 -11.60
C LEU A 219 -11.16 13.77 -12.68
N LYS A 220 -12.02 13.51 -13.66
CA LYS A 220 -12.41 14.48 -14.69
C LYS A 220 -13.50 15.47 -14.24
N GLY A 221 -14.13 15.26 -13.09
CA GLY A 221 -15.28 16.02 -12.63
C GLY A 221 -16.58 15.70 -13.38
N GLU A 222 -16.66 14.55 -14.04
CA GLU A 222 -17.82 14.05 -14.79
C GLU A 222 -18.81 13.24 -13.92
N ALA A 223 -18.35 12.80 -12.73
CA ALA A 223 -19.15 12.02 -11.78
C ALA A 223 -18.73 12.31 -10.34
N GLU A 224 -19.59 11.95 -9.39
CA GLU A 224 -19.24 11.93 -7.98
C GLU A 224 -18.13 10.90 -7.70
N TRP A 225 -17.42 11.10 -6.57
CA TRP A 225 -16.40 10.16 -6.12
C TRP A 225 -17.03 8.82 -5.73
N PRO A 226 -16.61 7.70 -6.33
CA PRO A 226 -17.34 6.44 -6.20
C PRO A 226 -17.13 5.72 -4.87
N ARG A 227 -15.93 5.84 -4.27
CA ARG A 227 -15.59 5.14 -3.02
C ARG A 227 -16.10 5.94 -1.82
N LYS A 228 -16.87 5.28 -0.96
CA LYS A 228 -17.35 5.82 0.31
C LYS A 228 -16.83 5.03 1.52
N GLU A 229 -16.33 3.82 1.28
CA GLU A 229 -15.91 2.86 2.29
C GLU A 229 -14.44 2.45 2.15
N PHE A 230 -13.88 1.96 3.27
CA PHE A 230 -12.60 1.27 3.31
C PHE A 230 -12.61 0.23 4.43
N ILE A 231 -12.15 -1.00 4.15
CA ILE A 231 -12.04 -2.07 5.13
C ILE A 231 -10.59 -2.23 5.54
N TYR A 232 -10.34 -2.21 6.85
CA TYR A 232 -9.02 -2.35 7.44
C TYR A 232 -8.79 -3.82 7.80
N TRP A 233 -7.66 -4.37 7.41
CA TRP A 233 -7.30 -5.76 7.61
C TRP A 233 -6.10 -5.91 8.51
N THR A 234 -6.06 -7.00 9.27
CA THR A 234 -4.83 -7.46 9.92
C THR A 234 -4.02 -8.34 8.97
N ASP A 235 -2.74 -8.56 9.26
CA ASP A 235 -1.90 -9.49 8.50
C ASP A 235 -2.42 -10.93 8.56
N GLU A 236 -3.15 -11.30 9.62
CA GLU A 236 -3.81 -12.59 9.76
C GLU A 236 -5.06 -12.74 8.89
N GLY A 237 -5.47 -11.67 8.21
CA GLY A 237 -6.66 -11.68 7.34
C GLY A 237 -7.98 -11.52 8.10
N SER A 238 -7.95 -10.89 9.26
CA SER A 238 -9.16 -10.53 10.02
C SER A 238 -9.57 -9.09 9.72
N VAL A 239 -10.88 -8.80 9.70
CA VAL A 239 -11.39 -7.44 9.55
C VAL A 239 -11.18 -6.67 10.84
N ALA A 240 -10.32 -5.67 10.79
CA ALA A 240 -9.99 -4.84 11.95
C ALA A 240 -10.95 -3.66 12.13
N ALA A 241 -11.34 -3.01 11.03
CA ALA A 241 -12.27 -1.90 11.06
C ALA A 241 -13.00 -1.72 9.72
N LEU A 242 -14.11 -0.98 9.75
CA LEU A 242 -14.78 -0.42 8.59
C LEU A 242 -14.80 1.09 8.71
N ARG A 243 -14.36 1.80 7.67
CA ARG A 243 -14.64 3.23 7.48
C ARG A 243 -15.71 3.40 6.43
N TYR A 244 -16.67 4.28 6.69
CA TYR A 244 -17.66 4.73 5.73
C TYR A 244 -17.79 6.25 5.83
N ASN A 245 -17.37 6.97 4.81
CA ASN A 245 -17.21 8.42 4.85
C ASN A 245 -16.36 8.88 6.06
N ASN A 246 -16.97 9.57 7.02
CA ASN A 246 -16.31 10.07 8.23
C ASN A 246 -16.44 9.12 9.43
N TRP A 247 -17.23 8.06 9.31
CA TRP A 247 -17.46 7.11 10.39
C TRP A 247 -16.51 5.95 10.29
N LYS A 248 -15.95 5.56 11.41
CA LYS A 248 -15.10 4.38 11.54
C LYS A 248 -15.62 3.50 12.68
N VAL A 249 -15.79 2.23 12.40
CA VAL A 249 -16.22 1.20 13.33
C VAL A 249 -15.08 0.20 13.46
N THR A 250 -14.45 0.17 14.62
CA THR A 250 -13.26 -0.66 14.89
C THR A 250 -13.67 -1.90 15.68
N PHE A 251 -13.35 -3.08 15.16
CA PHE A 251 -13.67 -4.39 15.73
C PHE A 251 -12.49 -5.03 16.46
N LEU A 252 -11.26 -4.79 15.95
CA LEU A 252 -10.02 -5.29 16.52
C LEU A 252 -9.11 -4.10 16.84
N LYS A 253 -8.42 -4.14 17.97
CA LYS A 253 -7.57 -3.06 18.45
C LYS A 253 -6.14 -3.56 18.63
N GLN A 254 -5.17 -2.91 17.96
CA GLN A 254 -3.76 -3.07 18.30
C GLN A 254 -3.40 -2.07 19.41
N ASN A 255 -2.99 -2.59 20.56
CA ASN A 255 -2.61 -1.79 21.72
C ASN A 255 -1.10 -1.53 21.81
N ALA A 256 -0.30 -2.31 21.09
CA ALA A 256 1.15 -2.17 21.09
C ALA A 256 1.65 -1.01 20.24
N HIS A 257 2.91 -0.64 20.44
CA HIS A 257 3.61 0.41 19.75
C HIS A 257 5.00 -0.04 19.32
N GLY A 258 5.55 0.61 18.32
CA GLY A 258 6.88 0.32 17.81
C GLY A 258 7.00 -1.12 17.32
N LEU A 259 8.11 -1.77 17.58
CA LEU A 259 8.34 -3.15 17.13
C LEU A 259 7.31 -4.16 17.71
N HIS A 260 6.70 -3.84 18.85
CA HIS A 260 5.72 -4.71 19.51
C HIS A 260 4.43 -4.89 18.70
N VAL A 261 4.10 -4.01 17.77
CA VAL A 261 2.95 -4.19 16.85
C VAL A 261 3.06 -5.48 16.01
N TRP A 262 4.28 -6.01 15.85
CA TRP A 262 4.56 -7.26 15.14
C TRP A 262 4.63 -8.50 16.06
N LEU A 263 4.68 -8.28 17.37
CA LEU A 263 4.86 -9.33 18.39
C LEU A 263 3.60 -9.61 19.18
N GLU A 264 2.71 -8.63 19.29
CA GLU A 264 1.50 -8.72 20.10
C GLU A 264 0.25 -8.86 19.22
N PRO A 265 -0.70 -9.71 19.60
CA PRO A 265 -1.92 -9.93 18.83
C PRO A 265 -2.84 -8.70 18.90
N PHE A 266 -3.74 -8.60 17.91
CA PHE A 266 -4.88 -7.71 18.02
C PHE A 266 -5.84 -8.19 19.09
N GLU A 267 -6.38 -7.27 19.89
CA GLU A 267 -7.45 -7.51 20.84
C GLU A 267 -8.81 -7.49 20.14
N GLU A 268 -9.62 -8.52 20.35
CA GLU A 268 -11.00 -8.55 19.88
C GLU A 268 -11.90 -7.74 20.83
N LEU A 269 -12.58 -6.74 20.29
CA LEU A 269 -13.44 -5.87 21.06
C LEU A 269 -14.84 -6.49 21.22
N ARG A 270 -15.33 -6.61 22.47
CA ARG A 270 -16.71 -7.05 22.73
C ARG A 270 -17.75 -6.07 22.17
N ALA A 271 -17.49 -4.78 22.27
CA ALA A 271 -18.23 -3.72 21.62
C ALA A 271 -17.28 -2.94 20.72
N PRO A 272 -17.64 -2.68 19.45
CA PRO A 272 -16.78 -1.91 18.54
C PRO A 272 -16.57 -0.49 19.05
N ILE A 273 -15.39 0.09 18.76
CA ILE A 273 -15.17 1.52 18.95
C ILE A 273 -15.83 2.27 17.77
N LEU A 274 -16.60 3.30 18.09
CA LEU A 274 -17.14 4.24 17.11
C LEU A 274 -16.28 5.50 17.08
N THR A 275 -15.90 5.93 15.90
CA THR A 275 -15.14 7.18 15.72
C THR A 275 -15.79 7.99 14.60
N ASN A 276 -15.99 9.28 14.82
CA ASN A 276 -16.24 10.24 13.76
C ASN A 276 -14.94 10.96 13.45
N LEU A 277 -14.28 10.60 12.37
CA LEU A 277 -12.94 11.09 12.01
C LEU A 277 -12.87 12.60 11.73
N ARG A 278 -14.00 13.30 11.59
CA ARG A 278 -14.01 14.77 11.54
C ARG A 278 -14.01 15.41 12.92
N MET A 279 -14.67 14.76 13.89
CA MET A 279 -14.73 15.25 15.28
C MET A 279 -13.47 14.81 16.04
N ASP A 280 -12.98 13.61 15.73
CA ASP A 280 -11.82 12.98 16.38
C ASP A 280 -10.85 12.42 15.32
N PRO A 281 -10.09 13.30 14.63
CA PRO A 281 -9.16 12.87 13.58
C PRO A 281 -7.95 12.07 14.11
N PHE A 282 -7.73 12.10 15.43
CA PHE A 282 -6.64 11.41 16.11
C PHE A 282 -7.09 10.12 16.80
N GLU A 283 -8.38 9.76 16.70
CA GLU A 283 -8.95 8.53 17.25
C GLU A 283 -8.68 8.34 18.74
N LEU A 284 -8.79 9.42 19.53
CA LEU A 284 -8.48 9.43 20.97
C LEU A 284 -9.70 9.53 21.86
N ALA A 285 -10.88 9.91 21.33
CA ALA A 285 -12.05 10.21 22.15
C ALA A 285 -12.48 9.05 23.04
N HIS A 286 -12.37 7.81 22.56
CA HIS A 286 -12.74 6.61 23.34
C HIS A 286 -11.79 6.31 24.53
N ASP A 287 -10.56 6.84 24.51
CA ASP A 287 -9.60 6.67 25.59
C ASP A 287 -9.64 7.81 26.61
N ILE A 288 -9.92 9.06 26.14
CA ILE A 288 -9.75 10.27 26.97
C ILE A 288 -10.96 11.20 27.00
N GLY A 289 -11.99 10.94 26.22
CA GLY A 289 -13.19 11.80 26.14
C GLY A 289 -14.13 11.57 27.30
N MET A 290 -14.38 12.58 28.14
CA MET A 290 -15.23 12.45 29.34
C MET A 290 -16.68 12.06 29.05
N ASP A 291 -17.21 12.42 27.88
CA ASP A 291 -18.60 12.14 27.46
C ASP A 291 -18.66 11.08 26.34
N TYR A 292 -17.57 10.33 26.11
CA TYR A 292 -17.54 9.36 25.01
C TYR A 292 -18.57 8.26 25.16
N GLU A 293 -18.77 7.71 26.36
CA GLU A 293 -19.73 6.63 26.59
C GLU A 293 -21.15 7.08 26.32
N ARG A 294 -21.52 8.29 26.70
CA ARG A 294 -22.83 8.86 26.38
C ARG A 294 -23.00 9.05 24.88
N TRP A 295 -22.01 9.67 24.24
CA TRP A 295 -21.99 9.86 22.78
C TRP A 295 -22.06 8.52 22.03
N PHE A 296 -21.33 7.50 22.51
CA PHE A 296 -21.36 6.15 21.96
C PHE A 296 -22.74 5.53 22.02
N LEU A 297 -23.44 5.60 23.19
CA LEU A 297 -24.79 5.09 23.35
C LEU A 297 -25.79 5.79 22.41
N GLU A 298 -25.65 7.09 22.22
CA GLU A 298 -26.47 7.87 21.29
C GLU A 298 -26.24 7.49 19.82
N HIS A 299 -25.07 6.93 19.47
CA HIS A 299 -24.67 6.59 18.09
C HIS A 299 -24.52 5.08 17.85
N MET A 300 -24.75 4.22 18.85
CA MET A 300 -24.56 2.77 18.71
C MET A 300 -25.46 2.12 17.64
N PHE A 301 -26.48 2.81 17.17
CA PHE A 301 -27.30 2.36 16.04
C PHE A 301 -26.48 2.17 14.75
N LEU A 302 -25.29 2.77 14.63
CA LEU A 302 -24.38 2.61 13.48
C LEU A 302 -23.70 1.23 13.44
N ILE A 303 -23.64 0.51 14.56
CA ILE A 303 -22.96 -0.80 14.66
C ILE A 303 -23.68 -1.84 13.80
N ALA A 304 -25.00 -1.88 13.85
CA ALA A 304 -25.77 -2.86 13.09
C ALA A 304 -25.62 -2.73 11.56
N PRO A 305 -25.78 -1.54 10.95
CA PRO A 305 -25.53 -1.38 9.52
C PRO A 305 -24.04 -1.60 9.14
N ALA A 306 -23.07 -1.24 10.00
CA ALA A 306 -21.67 -1.54 9.75
C ALA A 306 -21.39 -3.03 9.73
N GLY A 307 -21.91 -3.78 10.69
CA GLY A 307 -21.82 -5.25 10.71
C GLY A 307 -22.51 -5.90 9.51
N ALA A 308 -23.67 -5.40 9.09
CA ALA A 308 -24.36 -5.88 7.90
C ALA A 308 -23.54 -5.62 6.63
N TYR A 309 -22.94 -4.44 6.49
CA TYR A 309 -22.07 -4.08 5.37
C TYR A 309 -20.87 -5.02 5.27
N VAL A 310 -20.11 -5.18 6.35
CA VAL A 310 -18.96 -6.11 6.40
C VAL A 310 -19.41 -7.54 6.11
N GLY A 311 -20.51 -8.00 6.71
CA GLY A 311 -21.07 -9.33 6.46
C GLY A 311 -21.47 -9.58 5.02
N GLN A 312 -22.05 -8.58 4.34
CA GLN A 312 -22.39 -8.65 2.93
C GLN A 312 -21.12 -8.73 2.06
N TRP A 313 -20.11 -7.92 2.39
CA TRP A 313 -18.85 -7.92 1.66
C TRP A 313 -18.09 -9.25 1.82
N ILE A 314 -18.00 -9.81 3.04
CA ILE A 314 -17.37 -11.10 3.31
C ILE A 314 -18.07 -12.26 2.56
N LYS A 315 -19.37 -12.15 2.28
CA LYS A 315 -20.09 -13.15 1.49
C LYS A 315 -19.49 -13.37 0.11
N SER A 316 -18.87 -12.34 -0.49
CA SER A 316 -18.19 -12.47 -1.77
C SER A 316 -17.06 -13.51 -1.75
N PHE A 317 -16.41 -13.71 -0.58
CA PHE A 317 -15.33 -14.71 -0.43
C PHE A 317 -15.78 -16.17 -0.53
N LYS A 318 -17.09 -16.44 -0.44
CA LYS A 318 -17.62 -17.79 -0.70
C LYS A 318 -17.48 -18.17 -2.18
N GLU A 319 -17.68 -17.20 -3.06
CA GLU A 319 -17.53 -17.39 -4.51
C GLU A 319 -16.10 -17.08 -4.99
N PHE A 320 -15.46 -16.09 -4.38
CA PHE A 320 -14.12 -15.62 -4.72
C PHE A 320 -13.21 -15.71 -3.50
N PRO A 321 -12.76 -16.91 -3.12
CA PRO A 321 -11.93 -17.10 -1.94
C PRO A 321 -10.59 -16.36 -2.06
N PRO A 322 -9.99 -15.93 -0.91
CA PRO A 322 -8.68 -15.31 -0.92
C PRO A 322 -7.64 -16.17 -1.63
N ARG A 323 -6.86 -15.57 -2.50
CA ARG A 323 -5.80 -16.25 -3.26
C ARG A 323 -4.48 -16.31 -2.52
N GLN A 324 -4.25 -15.36 -1.63
CA GLN A 324 -3.10 -15.36 -0.73
C GLN A 324 -3.52 -15.90 0.63
N LYS A 325 -2.67 -16.72 1.20
CA LYS A 325 -2.81 -17.10 2.61
C LYS A 325 -2.36 -15.93 3.47
N PRO A 326 -3.07 -15.64 4.57
CA PRO A 326 -2.67 -14.60 5.51
C PRO A 326 -1.24 -14.82 6.01
N GLY A 327 -0.49 -13.72 6.22
CA GLY A 327 0.78 -13.75 6.93
C GLY A 327 0.49 -13.97 8.42
N SER A 328 1.04 -15.01 9.03
CA SER A 328 0.92 -15.22 10.48
C SER A 328 2.09 -16.06 10.96
N PHE A 329 2.59 -15.72 12.13
CA PHE A 329 3.58 -16.51 12.86
C PHE A 329 2.93 -17.43 13.88
N ASN A 330 1.61 -17.38 14.05
CA ASN A 330 0.86 -18.26 14.95
C ASN A 330 0.83 -19.69 14.39
N LEU A 331 1.15 -20.69 15.23
CA LEU A 331 1.21 -22.09 14.83
C LEU A 331 -0.14 -22.64 14.37
N GLU A 332 -1.25 -22.25 15.00
CA GLU A 332 -2.60 -22.66 14.61
C GLU A 332 -2.91 -22.22 13.20
N ARG A 333 -2.57 -20.97 12.85
CA ARG A 333 -2.71 -20.42 11.49
C ARG A 333 -1.75 -21.08 10.51
N VAL A 334 -0.58 -21.53 10.97
CA VAL A 334 0.37 -22.30 10.14
C VAL A 334 -0.22 -23.65 9.77
N MET A 335 -0.88 -24.34 10.71
CA MET A 335 -1.55 -25.63 10.43
C MET A 335 -2.69 -25.49 9.43
N GLU A 336 -3.51 -24.43 9.49
CA GLU A 336 -4.53 -24.11 8.49
C GLU A 336 -3.94 -23.92 7.07
N LYS A 337 -2.67 -23.54 6.97
CA LYS A 337 -1.97 -23.37 5.69
C LYS A 337 -1.46 -24.68 5.10
N VAL A 338 -1.38 -25.74 5.90
CA VAL A 338 -0.83 -27.03 5.50
C VAL A 338 -1.95 -28.02 5.11
N MET A 339 -3.13 -27.88 5.69
CA MET A 339 -4.33 -28.65 5.34
C MET A 339 -5.04 -28.04 4.12
#